data_6424f83dbf7b1e8a7b9466bb008ca59c
#
_entry.id   6424f83dbf7b1e8a7b9466bb008ca59c
#
_cell.length_a   1.000
_cell.length_b   1.000
_cell.length_c   1.000
_cell.angle_alpha   90.00
_cell.angle_beta   90.00
_cell.angle_gamma   90.00
#
_symmetry.space_group_name_H-M   'P 1'
#
loop_
_entity.id
_entity.type
_entity.pdbx_description
1 polymer ?
#
loop_
_entity_poly.entity_id
_entity_poly.type
_entity_poly.pdbx_seq_one_letter_code
_entity_poly.pdbx_strand_id
1 'polypeptide(L)'
;MLVERGVPRLLVFSCPDGCGDVVPVNLDERAAKAWRLYQRAERTTLYPSVWRDEGCEAHFVLWNDVIYWSGFNDAERQSSADLEVVLQRLRVGEFRAPFQIALDLDEIPWAVAQACQELVREGKVEEGTGKMKRHYRLTKPGELSRSRK
;
A
#
# COMPACT_ATOMS: atom_id res chain seq x y z
N MET A 1 -8.64 19.97 -5.32
CA MET A 1 -9.77 20.27 -4.43
C MET A 1 -10.21 19.01 -3.70
N LEU A 2 -10.32 19.03 -2.40
CA LEU A 2 -10.85 17.93 -1.58
C LEU A 2 -12.28 18.29 -1.15
N VAL A 3 -13.22 17.37 -1.39
CA VAL A 3 -14.62 17.52 -0.97
C VAL A 3 -14.84 16.63 0.26
N GLU A 4 -15.29 17.24 1.35
CA GLU A 4 -15.55 16.59 2.62
C GLU A 4 -16.99 16.79 3.08
N ARG A 5 -17.55 15.76 3.71
CA ARG A 5 -18.83 15.82 4.46
C ARG A 5 -18.65 14.98 5.73
N GLY A 6 -17.90 15.54 6.70
CA GLY A 6 -17.47 14.85 7.90
C GLY A 6 -16.27 13.90 7.68
N VAL A 7 -16.12 13.36 6.46
CA VAL A 7 -14.98 12.57 5.99
C VAL A 7 -14.69 12.94 4.54
N PRO A 8 -13.44 12.75 4.06
CA PRO A 8 -13.09 12.91 2.65
C PRO A 8 -13.96 12.02 1.75
N ARG A 9 -14.53 12.58 0.68
CA ARG A 9 -15.41 11.85 -0.24
C ARG A 9 -14.93 11.86 -1.67
N LEU A 10 -14.33 12.95 -2.09
CA LEU A 10 -13.90 13.15 -3.47
C LEU A 10 -12.65 14.01 -3.49
N LEU A 11 -11.63 13.56 -4.20
CA LEU A 11 -10.46 14.34 -4.54
C LEU A 11 -10.54 14.72 -6.02
N VAL A 12 -10.34 16.00 -6.33
CA VAL A 12 -10.35 16.51 -7.70
C VAL A 12 -9.08 17.29 -7.96
N PHE A 13 -8.36 16.94 -9.01
CA PHE A 13 -7.10 17.59 -9.39
C PHE A 13 -6.90 17.61 -10.90
N SER A 14 -6.03 18.48 -11.38
CA SER A 14 -5.65 18.51 -12.80
C SER A 14 -4.79 17.31 -13.12
N CYS A 15 -5.00 16.70 -14.28
CA CYS A 15 -4.21 15.56 -14.71
C CYS A 15 -2.72 15.89 -14.75
N PRO A 16 -1.86 15.10 -14.10
CA PRO A 16 -0.44 15.44 -13.99
C PRO A 16 0.36 15.30 -15.29
N ASP A 17 -0.23 14.73 -16.35
CA ASP A 17 0.40 14.68 -17.68
C ASP A 17 0.30 16.00 -18.46
N GLY A 18 -0.48 16.96 -17.95
CA GLY A 18 -0.65 18.26 -18.58
C GLY A 18 -1.71 18.30 -19.69
N CYS A 19 -2.52 17.26 -19.89
CA CYS A 19 -3.58 17.24 -20.91
C CYS A 19 -4.68 18.28 -20.70
N GLY A 20 -4.75 18.90 -19.51
CA GLY A 20 -5.74 19.90 -19.15
C GLY A 20 -7.03 19.31 -18.55
N ASP A 21 -7.19 18.01 -18.55
CA ASP A 21 -8.34 17.35 -17.97
C ASP A 21 -8.31 17.38 -16.44
N VAL A 22 -9.50 17.29 -15.86
CA VAL A 22 -9.71 17.20 -14.43
C VAL A 22 -9.99 15.74 -14.06
N VAL A 23 -9.28 15.23 -13.06
CA VAL A 23 -9.39 13.84 -12.57
C VAL A 23 -10.17 13.83 -11.25
N PRO A 24 -11.43 13.35 -11.23
CA PRO A 24 -12.15 13.08 -10.00
C PRO A 24 -11.80 11.69 -9.48
N VAL A 25 -11.45 11.59 -8.21
CA VAL A 25 -11.13 10.32 -7.53
C VAL A 25 -12.05 10.12 -6.35
N ASN A 26 -12.84 9.03 -6.38
CA ASN A 26 -13.74 8.68 -5.30
C ASN A 26 -12.95 8.23 -4.06
N LEU A 27 -13.22 8.82 -2.91
CA LEU A 27 -12.66 8.44 -1.61
C LEU A 27 -13.70 7.78 -0.69
N ASP A 28 -14.98 7.69 -1.12
CA ASP A 28 -16.06 7.13 -0.34
C ASP A 28 -16.29 5.64 -0.68
N GLU A 29 -15.79 4.76 0.18
CA GLU A 29 -15.90 3.30 0.03
C GLU A 29 -17.37 2.80 -0.04
N ARG A 30 -18.33 3.60 0.44
CA ARG A 30 -19.75 3.24 0.43
C ARG A 30 -20.41 3.43 -0.93
N ALA A 31 -19.82 4.26 -1.79
CA ALA A 31 -20.40 4.57 -3.09
C ALA A 31 -19.96 3.60 -4.19
N ALA A 32 -18.68 3.27 -4.24
CA ALA A 32 -18.07 2.37 -5.23
C ALA A 32 -16.62 2.06 -4.85
N LYS A 33 -15.84 1.52 -5.80
CA LYS A 33 -14.38 1.41 -5.65
C LYS A 33 -13.82 2.78 -5.25
N ALA A 34 -13.13 2.83 -4.13
CA ALA A 34 -12.58 4.04 -3.56
C ALA A 34 -11.07 3.98 -3.44
N TRP A 35 -10.45 5.14 -3.52
CA TRP A 35 -9.04 5.35 -3.23
C TRP A 35 -8.87 5.77 -1.77
N ARG A 36 -7.71 5.49 -1.21
CA ARG A 36 -7.33 5.98 0.11
C ARG A 36 -6.36 7.15 -0.05
N LEU A 37 -6.67 8.24 0.66
CA LEU A 37 -5.84 9.43 0.74
C LEU A 37 -5.11 9.41 2.07
N TYR A 38 -3.78 9.42 2.01
CA TYR A 38 -2.92 9.51 3.18
C TYR A 38 -2.23 10.88 3.19
N GLN A 39 -2.31 11.54 4.31
CA GLN A 39 -1.62 12.81 4.55
C GLN A 39 -0.73 12.62 5.78
N ARG A 40 0.58 12.58 5.58
CA ARG A 40 1.56 12.30 6.64
C ARG A 40 2.77 13.19 6.47
N ALA A 41 3.21 13.82 7.57
CA ALA A 41 4.35 14.74 7.57
C ALA A 41 4.27 15.76 6.41
N GLU A 42 3.09 16.34 6.21
CA GLU A 42 2.79 17.30 5.14
C GLU A 42 2.92 16.75 3.71
N ARG A 43 3.00 15.43 3.55
CA ARG A 43 3.07 14.76 2.25
C ARG A 43 1.80 13.98 1.97
N THR A 44 1.44 13.93 0.71
CA THR A 44 0.22 13.29 0.22
C THR A 44 0.55 12.04 -0.58
N THR A 45 -0.18 10.95 -0.27
CA THR A 45 -0.18 9.72 -1.07
C THR A 45 -1.61 9.34 -1.41
N LEU A 46 -1.85 8.94 -2.64
CA LEU A 46 -3.12 8.41 -3.13
C LEU A 46 -2.94 6.97 -3.58
N TYR A 47 -3.63 6.04 -2.94
CA TYR A 47 -3.57 4.61 -3.21
C TYR A 47 -4.97 4.03 -3.51
N PRO A 48 -5.11 3.08 -4.44
CA PRO A 48 -4.10 2.57 -5.37
C PRO A 48 -3.77 3.58 -6.49
N SER A 49 -3.07 3.11 -7.52
CA SER A 49 -2.79 3.92 -8.70
C SER A 49 -4.06 4.46 -9.37
N VAL A 50 -3.94 5.62 -9.97
CA VAL A 50 -4.96 6.21 -10.83
C VAL A 50 -4.65 5.81 -12.27
N TRP A 51 -5.61 5.19 -12.92
CA TRP A 51 -5.56 4.86 -14.33
C TRP A 51 -6.76 5.50 -15.03
N ARG A 52 -6.46 6.26 -16.06
CA ARG A 52 -7.45 6.83 -16.96
C ARG A 52 -7.52 5.96 -18.20
N ASP A 53 -8.64 5.31 -18.41
CA ASP A 53 -8.95 4.44 -19.55
C ASP A 53 -9.47 5.21 -20.76
N GLU A 54 -9.67 6.52 -20.63
CA GLU A 54 -10.08 7.44 -21.70
C GLU A 54 -9.20 8.70 -21.72
N GLY A 55 -9.15 9.36 -22.86
CA GLY A 55 -8.42 10.61 -23.06
C GLY A 55 -6.92 10.40 -23.17
N CYS A 56 -6.15 10.92 -22.21
CA CYS A 56 -4.69 10.83 -22.20
C CYS A 56 -4.11 9.48 -21.76
N GLU A 57 -4.97 8.54 -21.32
CA GLU A 57 -4.57 7.21 -20.82
C GLU A 57 -3.52 7.23 -19.70
N ALA A 58 -3.43 8.33 -18.97
CA ALA A 58 -2.46 8.51 -17.90
C ALA A 58 -2.63 7.44 -16.81
N HIS A 59 -1.53 6.76 -16.46
CA HIS A 59 -1.47 5.78 -15.39
C HIS A 59 -0.32 6.13 -14.43
N PHE A 60 -0.66 6.47 -13.19
CA PHE A 60 0.29 6.94 -12.20
C PHE A 60 -0.13 6.61 -10.76
N VAL A 61 0.81 6.74 -9.86
CA VAL A 61 0.55 6.81 -8.42
C VAL A 61 1.09 8.11 -7.86
N LEU A 62 0.35 8.74 -6.97
CA LEU A 62 0.86 9.84 -6.15
C LEU A 62 1.41 9.25 -4.86
N TRP A 63 2.71 9.37 -4.65
CA TRP A 63 3.40 8.87 -3.48
C TRP A 63 4.28 9.93 -2.85
N ASN A 64 3.98 10.34 -1.63
CA ASN A 64 4.72 11.39 -0.91
C ASN A 64 4.96 12.65 -1.77
N ASP A 65 3.89 13.18 -2.41
CA ASP A 65 3.86 14.32 -3.32
C ASP A 65 4.59 14.12 -4.65
N VAL A 66 5.09 12.93 -4.94
CA VAL A 66 5.75 12.61 -6.21
C VAL A 66 4.83 11.76 -7.09
N ILE A 67 4.74 12.11 -8.38
CA ILE A 67 4.05 11.33 -9.40
C ILE A 67 5.00 10.28 -9.96
N TYR A 68 4.63 9.01 -9.84
CA TYR A 68 5.32 7.88 -10.47
C TYR A 68 4.44 7.35 -11.60
N TRP A 69 4.96 7.36 -12.81
CA TRP A 69 4.26 6.92 -14.01
C TRP A 69 4.36 5.41 -14.19
N SER A 70 3.30 4.81 -14.67
CA SER A 70 3.11 3.41 -15.09
C SER A 70 4.22 2.41 -14.69
N GLY A 71 4.27 2.00 -13.49
CA GLY A 71 5.27 1.07 -12.97
C GLY A 71 5.79 1.58 -11.64
N PHE A 72 5.12 1.17 -10.61
CA PHE A 72 5.30 1.67 -9.24
C PHE A 72 6.60 1.19 -8.58
N ASN A 73 7.46 0.49 -9.32
CA ASN A 73 8.65 -0.17 -8.79
C ASN A 73 9.55 0.77 -7.98
N ASP A 74 9.67 2.03 -8.39
CA ASP A 74 10.52 2.98 -7.68
C ASP A 74 9.88 3.48 -6.38
N ALA A 75 8.56 3.71 -6.37
CA ALA A 75 7.82 4.03 -5.17
C ALA A 75 7.80 2.86 -4.19
N GLU A 76 7.60 1.64 -4.69
CA GLU A 76 7.64 0.41 -3.90
C GLU A 76 9.00 0.17 -3.26
N ARG A 77 10.09 0.46 -3.96
CA ARG A 77 11.46 0.31 -3.43
C ARG A 77 11.83 1.32 -2.35
N GLN A 78 11.22 2.49 -2.37
CA GLN A 78 11.52 3.58 -1.44
C GLN A 78 10.64 3.56 -0.18
N SER A 79 9.65 2.68 -0.13
CA SER A 79 8.69 2.63 0.96
C SER A 79 8.91 1.40 1.83
N SER A 80 9.17 1.63 3.10
CA SER A 80 9.09 0.60 4.12
C SER A 80 8.36 1.15 5.33
N ALA A 81 7.43 0.37 5.88
CA ALA A 81 6.86 0.64 7.19
C ALA A 81 7.86 0.24 8.28
N ASP A 82 7.65 0.75 9.49
CA ASP A 82 8.44 0.35 10.65
C ASP A 82 8.31 -1.15 10.90
N LEU A 83 9.45 -1.86 10.85
CA LEU A 83 9.49 -3.32 10.93
C LEU A 83 8.96 -3.84 12.25
N GLU A 84 9.27 -3.18 13.36
CA GLU A 84 8.84 -3.60 14.69
C GLU A 84 7.33 -3.44 14.85
N VAL A 85 6.78 -2.33 14.37
CA VAL A 85 5.34 -2.06 14.38
C VAL A 85 4.57 -3.08 13.55
N VAL A 86 5.09 -3.45 12.37
CA VAL A 86 4.50 -4.49 11.52
C VAL A 86 4.60 -5.86 12.18
N LEU A 87 5.75 -6.21 12.78
CA LEU A 87 5.98 -7.46 13.45
C LEU A 87 4.96 -7.69 14.59
N GLN A 88 4.65 -6.64 15.36
CA GLN A 88 3.66 -6.70 16.45
C GLN A 88 2.24 -7.00 15.98
N ARG A 89 1.92 -6.85 14.70
CA ARG A 89 0.61 -7.16 14.11
C ARG A 89 0.51 -8.58 13.54
N LEU A 90 1.60 -9.30 13.51
CA LEU A 90 1.64 -10.69 13.04
C LEU A 90 1.50 -11.67 14.21
N ARG A 91 1.02 -12.88 13.93
CA ARG A 91 0.82 -13.96 14.90
C ARG A 91 1.39 -15.26 14.36
N VAL A 92 1.76 -16.14 15.29
CA VAL A 92 2.09 -17.53 14.95
C VAL A 92 0.78 -18.26 14.58
N GLY A 93 0.79 -18.96 13.44
CA GLY A 93 -0.36 -19.76 13.01
C GLY A 93 -1.42 -19.04 12.18
N GLU A 94 -1.37 -17.70 12.07
CA GLU A 94 -2.32 -16.91 11.29
C GLU A 94 -1.61 -16.14 10.19
N PHE A 95 -1.92 -16.43 8.93
CA PHE A 95 -1.44 -15.67 7.80
C PHE A 95 -2.29 -14.40 7.58
N ARG A 96 -1.63 -13.26 7.42
CA ARG A 96 -2.26 -11.97 7.16
C ARG A 96 -1.72 -11.33 5.89
N ALA A 97 -2.61 -10.74 5.09
CA ALA A 97 -2.21 -9.93 3.93
C ALA A 97 -1.68 -8.55 4.38
N PRO A 98 -0.70 -7.97 3.68
CA PRO A 98 -0.21 -6.62 3.99
C PRO A 98 -1.31 -5.56 4.05
N PHE A 99 -2.33 -5.69 3.21
CA PHE A 99 -3.47 -4.77 3.22
C PHE A 99 -4.23 -4.79 4.56
N GLN A 100 -4.44 -5.96 5.15
CA GLN A 100 -5.11 -6.09 6.44
C GLN A 100 -4.28 -5.47 7.57
N ILE A 101 -2.97 -5.66 7.54
CA ILE A 101 -2.04 -5.07 8.51
C ILE A 101 -2.01 -3.55 8.34
N ALA A 102 -1.98 -3.08 7.09
CA ALA A 102 -1.99 -1.67 6.76
C ALA A 102 -3.26 -0.95 7.25
N LEU A 103 -4.41 -1.60 7.17
CA LEU A 103 -5.66 -1.07 7.73
C LEU A 103 -5.57 -0.87 9.25
N ASP A 104 -5.04 -1.86 9.97
CA ASP A 104 -4.89 -1.80 11.43
C ASP A 104 -3.89 -0.71 11.87
N LEU A 105 -2.89 -0.42 11.05
CA LEU A 105 -1.83 0.54 11.35
C LEU A 105 -2.10 1.92 10.75
N ASP A 106 -3.16 2.09 9.98
CA ASP A 106 -3.36 3.24 9.10
C ASP A 106 -2.10 3.53 8.26
N GLU A 107 -1.52 2.46 7.72
CA GLU A 107 -0.29 2.50 6.91
C GLU A 107 -0.61 2.19 5.44
N ILE A 108 0.33 2.48 4.57
CA ILE A 108 0.21 2.24 3.15
C ILE A 108 0.53 0.76 2.88
N PRO A 109 -0.33 0.01 2.14
CA PRO A 109 -0.14 -1.43 1.93
C PRO A 109 1.22 -1.81 1.33
N TRP A 110 1.80 -0.98 0.45
CA TRP A 110 3.14 -1.24 -0.12
C TRP A 110 4.24 -1.17 0.93
N ALA A 111 4.19 -0.16 1.80
CA ALA A 111 5.17 0.00 2.86
C ALA A 111 5.14 -1.21 3.81
N VAL A 112 3.94 -1.71 4.12
CA VAL A 112 3.77 -2.92 4.92
C VAL A 112 4.26 -4.16 4.18
N ALA A 113 3.97 -4.29 2.88
CA ALA A 113 4.46 -5.41 2.07
C ALA A 113 6.00 -5.46 2.03
N GLN A 114 6.64 -4.31 1.86
CA GLN A 114 8.09 -4.18 1.90
C GLN A 114 8.66 -4.60 3.26
N ALA A 115 8.07 -4.09 4.34
CA ALA A 115 8.46 -4.46 5.70
C ALA A 115 8.30 -5.98 5.95
N CYS A 116 7.21 -6.60 5.51
CA CYS A 116 7.02 -8.04 5.60
C CYS A 116 8.12 -8.82 4.85
N GLN A 117 8.50 -8.38 3.66
CA GLN A 117 9.57 -9.01 2.89
C GLN A 117 10.93 -8.88 3.57
N GLU A 118 11.23 -7.75 4.20
CA GLU A 118 12.44 -7.56 5.00
C GLU A 118 12.46 -8.50 6.22
N LEU A 119 11.34 -8.59 6.94
CA LEU A 119 11.19 -9.51 8.07
C LEU A 119 11.32 -10.99 7.66
N VAL A 120 10.92 -11.35 6.44
CA VAL A 120 11.17 -12.69 5.88
C VAL A 120 12.66 -12.92 5.67
N ARG A 121 13.40 -11.94 5.12
CA ARG A 121 14.86 -12.03 4.95
C ARG A 121 15.59 -12.16 6.29
N GLU A 122 15.09 -11.52 7.33
CA GLU A 122 15.60 -11.65 8.70
C GLU A 122 15.19 -12.97 9.39
N GLY A 123 14.31 -13.78 8.78
CA GLY A 123 13.83 -15.04 9.34
C GLY A 123 12.80 -14.90 10.46
N LYS A 124 12.33 -13.69 10.75
CA LYS A 124 11.33 -13.42 11.80
C LYS A 124 9.91 -13.76 11.36
N VAL A 125 9.68 -13.73 10.07
CA VAL A 125 8.37 -13.90 9.43
C VAL A 125 8.50 -14.88 8.28
N GLU A 126 7.47 -15.66 8.04
CA GLU A 126 7.37 -16.53 6.87
C GLU A 126 6.23 -16.09 5.94
N GLU A 127 6.47 -16.22 4.66
CA GLU A 127 5.46 -16.01 3.63
C GLU A 127 4.74 -17.34 3.33
N GLY A 128 3.43 -17.27 3.17
CA GLY A 128 2.62 -18.41 2.78
C GLY A 128 2.85 -18.83 1.34
N THR A 129 2.42 -20.03 1.00
CA THR A 129 2.49 -20.61 -0.33
C THR A 129 1.10 -20.85 -0.95
N GLY A 130 1.02 -21.09 -2.24
CA GLY A 130 -0.23 -21.35 -2.94
C GLY A 130 -1.24 -20.21 -2.77
N LYS A 131 -2.39 -20.50 -2.18
CA LYS A 131 -3.45 -19.51 -1.94
C LYS A 131 -3.06 -18.44 -0.91
N MET A 132 -2.07 -18.74 -0.05
CA MET A 132 -1.54 -17.82 0.96
C MET A 132 -0.29 -17.06 0.50
N LYS A 133 0.07 -17.13 -0.77
CA LYS A 133 1.15 -16.30 -1.34
C LYS A 133 0.89 -14.83 -1.05
N ARG A 134 1.92 -14.09 -0.67
CA ARG A 134 1.87 -12.69 -0.19
C ARG A 134 1.04 -12.49 1.09
N HIS A 135 0.85 -13.55 1.88
CA HIS A 135 0.37 -13.46 3.24
C HIS A 135 1.49 -13.87 4.18
N TYR A 136 1.55 -13.28 5.34
CA TYR A 136 2.69 -13.35 6.25
C TYR A 136 2.24 -13.72 7.65
N ARG A 137 3.09 -14.48 8.37
CA ARG A 137 2.90 -14.80 9.79
C ARG A 137 4.24 -14.86 10.52
N LEU A 138 4.21 -14.81 11.85
CA LEU A 138 5.42 -15.04 12.65
C LEU A 138 5.94 -16.46 12.44
N THR A 139 7.26 -16.57 12.30
CA THR A 139 7.95 -17.87 12.29
C THR A 139 7.82 -18.51 13.66
N LYS A 140 7.54 -19.81 13.71
CA LYS A 140 7.50 -20.55 14.97
C LYS A 140 8.90 -20.62 15.59
N PRO A 141 9.03 -20.43 16.92
CA PRO A 141 10.28 -20.68 17.59
C PRO A 141 10.74 -22.13 17.35
N GLY A 142 11.93 -22.31 16.74
CA GLY A 142 12.52 -23.63 16.46
C GLY A 142 12.48 -24.09 14.99
N GLU A 143 11.79 -23.41 14.09
CA GLU A 143 11.78 -23.76 12.64
C GLU A 143 12.94 -23.12 11.84
N LEU A 144 13.69 -22.19 12.43
CA LEU A 144 14.81 -21.46 11.81
C LEU A 144 16.00 -22.34 11.39
N SER A 145 16.03 -23.62 11.76
CA SER A 145 17.21 -24.49 11.53
C SER A 145 17.11 -25.42 10.32
N ARG A 146 16.01 -25.43 9.55
CA ARG A 146 15.79 -26.41 8.47
C ARG A 146 15.93 -25.89 7.04
N SER A 147 16.15 -24.61 6.82
CA SER A 147 16.21 -24.02 5.46
C SER A 147 17.59 -23.65 4.96
N ARG A 148 18.66 -24.21 5.55
CA ARG A 148 20.03 -24.12 5.00
C ARG A 148 20.59 -25.50 4.75
N LYS A 149 20.20 -26.10 3.64
CA LYS A 149 20.95 -27.13 2.92
C LYS A 149 20.73 -26.97 1.43
#